data_f5afd911d249a6834f47fce51a03c7b6
#
_entry.id   f5afd911d249a6834f47fce51a03c7b6
#
_cell.length_a   1.000
_cell.length_b   1.000
_cell.length_c   1.000
_cell.angle_alpha   90.00
_cell.angle_beta   90.00
_cell.angle_gamma   90.00
#
_symmetry.space_group_name_H-M   'P 1'
#
loop_
_entity.id
_entity.type
_entity.pdbx_description
1 polymer ?
#
loop_
_entity_poly.entity_id
_entity_poly.type
_entity_poly.pdbx_seq_one_letter_code
_entity_poly.pdbx_strand_id
1 'polypeptide(L)'
;MGKIIGITGGIASGKSTVTNFLREQGFQVVDADAVVHQLQKPGGRLYQLLVQHFGQVILLENGELNRPLLASLIFSNPEEQEWSKQTQGEIIREELAALRDQLAQTEAIFFMDIPLLFEQDYSAWFDETWLVYVNRDVQVERFMKRDYLSKEVAESRLATQWSLEEKKKLASHILDNNGSRDQLVTQVVKLLEGGDSCARD
;
A
#
# COMPACT_ATOMS: atom_id res chain seq x y z
N MET A 1 -4.31 22.30 -8.76
CA MET A 1 -3.77 21.16 -8.01
C MET A 1 -3.85 19.94 -8.92
N GLY A 2 -2.80 19.11 -8.94
CA GLY A 2 -2.83 17.87 -9.72
C GLY A 2 -3.88 16.89 -9.19
N LYS A 3 -4.42 16.03 -10.07
CA LYS A 3 -5.35 14.96 -9.71
C LYS A 3 -4.60 13.87 -8.95
N ILE A 4 -5.12 13.45 -7.80
CA ILE A 4 -4.49 12.47 -6.92
C ILE A 4 -5.32 11.20 -6.92
N ILE A 5 -4.71 10.08 -7.34
CA ILE A 5 -5.40 8.79 -7.40
C ILE A 5 -4.75 7.82 -6.40
N GLY A 6 -5.56 7.33 -5.48
CA GLY A 6 -5.15 6.27 -4.55
C GLY A 6 -5.30 4.89 -5.18
N ILE A 7 -4.23 4.09 -5.19
CA ILE A 7 -4.27 2.70 -5.60
C ILE A 7 -4.22 1.81 -4.37
N THR A 8 -5.18 0.90 -4.27
CA THR A 8 -5.21 -0.08 -3.18
C THR A 8 -5.53 -1.48 -3.71
N GLY A 9 -5.39 -2.45 -2.84
CA GLY A 9 -5.65 -3.85 -3.12
C GLY A 9 -5.26 -4.69 -1.92
N GLY A 10 -5.52 -5.98 -1.98
CA GLY A 10 -5.08 -6.93 -0.96
C GLY A 10 -3.76 -7.60 -1.33
N ILE A 11 -3.23 -8.38 -0.39
CA ILE A 11 -2.11 -9.29 -0.66
C ILE A 11 -2.45 -10.14 -1.90
N ALA A 12 -1.51 -10.30 -2.82
CA ALA A 12 -1.64 -11.09 -4.05
C ALA A 12 -2.79 -10.66 -5.01
N SER A 13 -3.38 -9.45 -4.86
CA SER A 13 -4.38 -8.93 -5.80
C SER A 13 -3.79 -8.56 -7.17
N GLY A 14 -2.47 -8.38 -7.28
CA GLY A 14 -1.78 -7.97 -8.51
C GLY A 14 -1.62 -6.45 -8.66
N LYS A 15 -1.73 -5.69 -7.56
CA LYS A 15 -1.55 -4.24 -7.51
C LYS A 15 -0.24 -3.77 -8.17
N SER A 16 0.87 -4.50 -7.97
CA SER A 16 2.16 -4.20 -8.58
C SER A 16 2.15 -4.19 -10.13
N THR A 17 1.26 -4.96 -10.76
CA THR A 17 1.09 -4.93 -12.22
C THR A 17 0.59 -3.56 -12.67
N VAL A 18 -0.38 -3.00 -11.97
CA VAL A 18 -0.96 -1.67 -12.25
C VAL A 18 0.09 -0.58 -11.98
N THR A 19 0.73 -0.60 -10.81
CA THR A 19 1.69 0.44 -10.44
C THR A 19 2.93 0.43 -11.33
N ASN A 20 3.41 -0.74 -11.76
CA ASN A 20 4.51 -0.84 -12.70
C ASN A 20 4.13 -0.31 -14.08
N PHE A 21 2.93 -0.67 -14.60
CA PHE A 21 2.43 -0.14 -15.85
C PHE A 21 2.34 1.39 -15.82
N LEU A 22 1.81 1.98 -14.75
CA LEU A 22 1.73 3.45 -14.62
C LEU A 22 3.11 4.10 -14.63
N ARG A 23 4.10 3.52 -13.96
CA ARG A 23 5.50 3.99 -14.00
C ARG A 23 6.10 3.88 -15.42
N GLU A 24 5.83 2.80 -16.14
CA GLU A 24 6.25 2.61 -17.54
C GLU A 24 5.62 3.65 -18.48
N GLN A 25 4.42 4.16 -18.16
CA GLN A 25 3.78 5.26 -18.88
C GLN A 25 4.27 6.65 -18.46
N GLY A 26 5.23 6.75 -17.53
CA GLY A 26 5.84 8.00 -17.08
C GLY A 26 5.12 8.69 -15.91
N PHE A 27 4.08 8.08 -15.33
CA PHE A 27 3.41 8.64 -14.16
C PHE A 27 4.23 8.50 -12.89
N GLN A 28 4.16 9.51 -12.02
CA GLN A 28 4.66 9.42 -10.67
C GLN A 28 3.77 8.51 -9.82
N VAL A 29 4.37 7.52 -9.15
CA VAL A 29 3.68 6.57 -8.27
C VAL A 29 4.42 6.50 -6.95
N VAL A 30 3.89 7.14 -5.92
CA VAL A 30 4.38 7.02 -4.54
C VAL A 30 3.99 5.64 -4.00
N ASP A 31 4.96 4.88 -3.55
CA ASP A 31 4.77 3.56 -2.93
C ASP A 31 4.94 3.71 -1.41
N ALA A 32 3.85 3.57 -0.66
CA ALA A 32 3.86 3.74 0.79
C ALA A 32 4.76 2.72 1.50
N ASP A 33 4.82 1.47 1.02
CA ASP A 33 5.72 0.46 1.58
C ASP A 33 7.18 0.85 1.35
N ALA A 34 7.51 1.38 0.18
CA ALA A 34 8.86 1.88 -0.12
C ALA A 34 9.23 3.09 0.76
N VAL A 35 8.29 4.00 1.02
CA VAL A 35 8.47 5.14 1.94
C VAL A 35 8.77 4.63 3.35
N VAL A 36 7.99 3.69 3.88
CA VAL A 36 8.25 3.06 5.19
C VAL A 36 9.63 2.43 5.23
N HIS A 37 10.01 1.71 4.17
CA HIS A 37 11.34 1.12 4.06
C HIS A 37 12.46 2.16 4.11
N GLN A 38 12.30 3.32 3.48
CA GLN A 38 13.29 4.41 3.55
C GLN A 38 13.37 5.02 4.96
N LEU A 39 12.23 5.28 5.59
CA LEU A 39 12.17 5.79 6.96
C LEU A 39 12.80 4.83 7.99
N GLN A 40 12.85 3.54 7.68
CA GLN A 40 13.44 2.50 8.52
C GLN A 40 14.91 2.19 8.20
N LYS A 41 15.54 2.86 7.24
CA LYS A 41 16.99 2.73 7.01
C LYS A 41 17.78 3.44 8.12
N PRO A 42 19.04 3.03 8.38
CA PRO A 42 19.91 3.73 9.33
C PRO A 42 19.90 5.24 9.11
N GLY A 43 19.59 6.00 10.16
CA GLY A 43 19.44 7.46 10.12
C GLY A 43 18.05 7.96 9.75
N GLY A 44 17.12 7.11 9.29
CA GLY A 44 15.75 7.49 9.02
C GLY A 44 14.92 7.76 10.29
N ARG A 45 13.80 8.50 10.14
CA ARG A 45 12.96 8.91 11.28
C ARG A 45 12.41 7.72 12.06
N LEU A 46 11.88 6.69 11.37
CA LEU A 46 11.37 5.49 12.02
C LEU A 46 12.50 4.66 12.62
N TYR A 47 13.66 4.59 11.99
CA TYR A 47 14.83 3.90 12.55
C TYR A 47 15.22 4.51 13.90
N GLN A 48 15.37 5.82 13.97
CA GLN A 48 15.74 6.53 15.20
C GLN A 48 14.72 6.29 16.32
N LEU A 49 13.43 6.42 15.98
CA LEU A 49 12.33 6.18 16.90
C LEU A 49 12.35 4.76 17.48
N LEU A 50 12.48 3.75 16.59
CA LEU A 50 12.48 2.34 16.97
C LEU A 50 13.70 1.99 17.85
N VAL A 51 14.88 2.49 17.49
CA VAL A 51 16.10 2.28 18.29
C VAL A 51 16.00 2.98 19.64
N GLN A 52 15.39 4.16 19.70
CA GLN A 52 15.16 4.86 20.96
C GLN A 52 14.20 4.09 21.88
N HIS A 53 13.17 3.47 21.34
CA HIS A 53 12.15 2.75 22.11
C HIS A 53 12.61 1.34 22.53
N PHE A 54 13.10 0.53 21.59
CA PHE A 54 13.47 -0.86 21.81
C PHE A 54 14.95 -1.08 22.15
N GLY A 55 15.79 -0.05 21.98
CA GLY A 55 17.24 -0.16 22.16
C GLY A 55 17.94 -0.84 20.97
N GLN A 56 19.25 -1.05 21.12
CA GLN A 56 20.08 -1.64 20.08
C GLN A 56 19.82 -3.13 19.82
N VAL A 57 19.07 -3.79 20.69
CA VAL A 57 18.73 -5.23 20.56
C VAL A 57 18.00 -5.54 19.25
N ILE A 58 17.30 -4.56 18.68
CA ILE A 58 16.59 -4.69 17.40
C ILE A 58 17.49 -4.47 16.18
N LEU A 59 18.80 -4.33 16.35
CA LEU A 59 19.73 -4.13 15.24
C LEU A 59 20.48 -5.41 14.91
N LEU A 60 20.79 -5.57 13.64
CA LEU A 60 21.74 -6.54 13.12
C LEU A 60 23.17 -6.01 13.30
N GLU A 61 24.18 -6.86 13.13
CA GLU A 61 25.60 -6.48 13.21
C GLU A 61 26.00 -5.37 12.21
N ASN A 62 25.32 -5.30 11.07
CA ASN A 62 25.54 -4.26 10.07
C ASN A 62 24.78 -2.93 10.37
N GLY A 63 24.11 -2.83 11.53
CA GLY A 63 23.38 -1.65 11.99
C GLY A 63 21.97 -1.51 11.36
N GLU A 64 21.53 -2.42 10.53
CA GLU A 64 20.15 -2.42 10.02
C GLU A 64 19.16 -3.02 11.03
N LEU A 65 17.86 -2.70 10.87
CA LEU A 65 16.81 -3.27 11.71
C LEU A 65 16.65 -4.78 11.49
N ASN A 66 16.71 -5.54 12.57
CA ASN A 66 16.27 -6.95 12.59
C ASN A 66 14.73 -7.00 12.55
N ARG A 67 14.17 -6.92 11.33
CA ARG A 67 12.71 -6.84 11.11
C ARG A 67 11.94 -8.03 11.70
N PRO A 68 12.42 -9.29 11.61
CA PRO A 68 11.75 -10.42 12.27
C PRO A 68 11.66 -10.26 13.80
N LEU A 69 12.75 -9.85 14.43
CA LEU A 69 12.78 -9.62 15.88
C LEU A 69 11.87 -8.44 16.26
N LEU A 70 11.96 -7.32 15.55
CA LEU A 70 11.10 -6.16 15.77
C LEU A 70 9.61 -6.52 15.64
N ALA A 71 9.24 -7.24 14.59
CA ALA A 71 7.88 -7.72 14.40
C ALA A 71 7.44 -8.61 15.58
N SER A 72 8.30 -9.53 16.03
CA SER A 72 8.01 -10.38 17.20
C SER A 72 7.78 -9.58 18.47
N LEU A 73 8.61 -8.57 18.75
CA LEU A 73 8.47 -7.69 19.93
C LEU A 73 7.16 -6.90 19.89
N ILE A 74 6.83 -6.32 18.74
CA ILE A 74 5.59 -5.56 18.57
C ILE A 74 4.38 -6.47 18.70
N PHE A 75 4.32 -7.59 17.95
CA PHE A 75 3.13 -8.44 17.90
C PHE A 75 2.89 -9.29 19.14
N SER A 76 3.90 -9.54 19.98
CA SER A 76 3.74 -10.28 21.23
C SER A 76 3.18 -9.45 22.39
N ASN A 77 3.15 -8.13 22.28
CA ASN A 77 2.69 -7.23 23.33
C ASN A 77 1.63 -6.24 22.80
N PRO A 78 0.39 -6.26 23.30
CA PRO A 78 -0.66 -5.32 22.91
C PRO A 78 -0.31 -3.84 23.10
N GLU A 79 0.45 -3.49 24.13
CA GLU A 79 0.90 -2.11 24.38
C GLU A 79 1.86 -1.66 23.29
N GLU A 80 2.80 -2.53 22.89
CA GLU A 80 3.73 -2.26 21.80
C GLU A 80 3.03 -2.17 20.44
N GLN A 81 2.00 -2.97 20.22
CA GLN A 81 1.17 -2.86 19.01
C GLN A 81 0.49 -1.49 18.93
N GLU A 82 -0.12 -1.03 20.01
CA GLU A 82 -0.80 0.27 20.04
C GLU A 82 0.20 1.43 19.91
N TRP A 83 1.31 1.38 20.64
CA TRP A 83 2.40 2.36 20.50
C TRP A 83 2.92 2.42 19.06
N SER A 84 3.20 1.26 18.47
CA SER A 84 3.70 1.14 17.09
C SER A 84 2.70 1.74 16.10
N LYS A 85 1.41 1.41 16.25
CA LYS A 85 0.34 1.90 15.38
C LYS A 85 0.22 3.42 15.44
N GLN A 86 0.21 4.00 16.63
CA GLN A 86 0.08 5.45 16.81
C GLN A 86 1.34 6.18 16.34
N THR A 87 2.49 5.84 16.93
CA THR A 87 3.71 6.64 16.76
C THR A 87 4.33 6.46 15.38
N GLN A 88 4.42 5.23 14.87
CA GLN A 88 4.90 5.00 13.50
C GLN A 88 3.88 5.51 12.47
N GLY A 89 2.59 5.30 12.73
CA GLY A 89 1.52 5.76 11.86
C GLY A 89 1.54 7.26 11.61
N GLU A 90 1.78 8.07 12.64
CA GLU A 90 1.92 9.53 12.52
C GLU A 90 3.09 9.92 11.62
N ILE A 91 4.27 9.37 11.85
CA ILE A 91 5.47 9.66 11.03
C ILE A 91 5.27 9.27 9.56
N ILE A 92 4.68 8.11 9.32
CA ILE A 92 4.40 7.63 7.97
C ILE A 92 3.38 8.56 7.28
N ARG A 93 2.33 8.94 7.99
CA ARG A 93 1.29 9.83 7.47
C ARG A 93 1.84 11.21 7.13
N GLU A 94 2.69 11.78 7.97
CA GLU A 94 3.38 13.06 7.70
C GLU A 94 4.25 12.98 6.45
N GLU A 95 5.05 11.93 6.30
CA GLU A 95 5.93 11.76 5.14
C GLU A 95 5.13 11.58 3.85
N LEU A 96 4.10 10.73 3.87
CA LEU A 96 3.20 10.55 2.73
C LEU A 96 2.46 11.83 2.36
N ALA A 97 2.03 12.63 3.36
CA ALA A 97 1.39 13.93 3.14
C ALA A 97 2.35 14.91 2.49
N ALA A 98 3.60 14.99 2.94
CA ALA A 98 4.62 15.84 2.36
C ALA A 98 4.89 15.51 0.88
N LEU A 99 5.03 14.21 0.55
CA LEU A 99 5.20 13.75 -0.82
C LEU A 99 3.98 14.06 -1.70
N ARG A 100 2.77 13.81 -1.18
CA ARG A 100 1.52 14.17 -1.86
C ARG A 100 1.47 15.66 -2.19
N ASP A 101 1.73 16.50 -1.21
CA ASP A 101 1.62 17.95 -1.36
C ASP A 101 2.68 18.51 -2.31
N GLN A 102 3.88 17.92 -2.32
CA GLN A 102 4.93 18.24 -3.28
C GLN A 102 4.51 17.87 -4.72
N LEU A 103 4.05 16.65 -4.94
CA LEU A 103 3.64 16.19 -6.27
C LEU A 103 2.39 16.91 -6.78
N ALA A 104 1.46 17.28 -5.91
CA ALA A 104 0.28 18.06 -6.28
C ALA A 104 0.60 19.46 -6.85
N GLN A 105 1.82 19.96 -6.64
CA GLN A 105 2.29 21.24 -7.20
C GLN A 105 2.97 21.06 -8.56
N THR A 106 3.54 19.89 -8.84
CA THR A 106 4.38 19.64 -10.02
C THR A 106 3.71 18.75 -11.06
N GLU A 107 2.83 17.85 -10.64
CA GLU A 107 2.22 16.84 -11.50
C GLU A 107 0.76 17.18 -11.81
N ALA A 108 0.35 17.03 -13.06
CA ALA A 108 -1.06 17.14 -13.45
C ALA A 108 -1.90 15.99 -12.89
N ILE A 109 -1.32 14.79 -12.85
CA ILE A 109 -1.89 13.57 -12.28
C ILE A 109 -0.77 12.72 -11.69
N PHE A 110 -0.97 12.16 -10.50
CA PHE A 110 -0.07 11.20 -9.89
C PHE A 110 -0.82 10.19 -9.03
N PHE A 111 -0.14 9.12 -8.67
CA PHE A 111 -0.72 7.99 -7.97
C PHE A 111 -0.02 7.76 -6.63
N MET A 112 -0.78 7.29 -5.65
CA MET A 112 -0.24 6.81 -4.38
C MET A 112 -0.70 5.38 -4.13
N ASP A 113 0.25 4.46 -4.05
CA ASP A 113 0.04 3.04 -3.76
C ASP A 113 0.03 2.84 -2.25
N ILE A 114 -1.16 2.65 -1.67
CA ILE A 114 -1.36 2.45 -0.24
C ILE A 114 -2.18 1.16 -0.01
N PRO A 115 -1.54 0.06 0.41
CA PRO A 115 -2.24 -1.22 0.62
C PRO A 115 -3.40 -1.16 1.60
N LEU A 116 -3.24 -0.40 2.69
CA LEU A 116 -4.21 -0.23 3.77
C LEU A 116 -4.94 1.13 3.68
N LEU A 117 -5.26 1.58 2.45
CA LEU A 117 -5.83 2.89 2.18
C LEU A 117 -7.12 3.15 2.98
N PHE A 118 -8.03 2.20 3.00
CA PHE A 118 -9.30 2.32 3.68
C PHE A 118 -9.19 2.03 5.18
N GLU A 119 -8.40 1.02 5.56
CA GLU A 119 -8.17 0.64 6.95
C GLU A 119 -7.50 1.73 7.78
N GLN A 120 -6.68 2.57 7.14
CA GLN A 120 -5.95 3.66 7.79
C GLN A 120 -6.53 5.04 7.48
N ASP A 121 -7.75 5.08 6.92
CA ASP A 121 -8.52 6.30 6.68
C ASP A 121 -7.77 7.35 5.82
N TYR A 122 -7.21 6.88 4.68
CA TYR A 122 -6.58 7.76 3.70
C TYR A 122 -7.53 8.24 2.60
N SER A 123 -8.80 7.79 2.58
CA SER A 123 -9.73 8.04 1.47
C SER A 123 -9.89 9.51 1.10
N ALA A 124 -9.93 10.39 2.12
CA ALA A 124 -10.08 11.84 1.93
C ALA A 124 -8.88 12.53 1.23
N TRP A 125 -7.80 11.81 0.97
CA TRP A 125 -6.62 12.37 0.30
C TRP A 125 -6.72 12.33 -1.22
N PHE A 126 -7.68 11.59 -1.76
CA PHE A 126 -7.74 11.20 -3.17
C PHE A 126 -8.99 11.75 -3.85
N ASP A 127 -8.82 12.19 -5.09
CA ASP A 127 -9.93 12.53 -5.97
C ASP A 127 -10.65 11.26 -6.43
N GLU A 128 -9.88 10.16 -6.61
CA GLU A 128 -10.37 8.84 -6.94
C GLU A 128 -9.55 7.76 -6.23
N THR A 129 -10.21 6.62 -5.97
CA THR A 129 -9.57 5.42 -5.43
C THR A 129 -9.78 4.24 -6.37
N TRP A 130 -8.68 3.61 -6.78
CA TRP A 130 -8.67 2.44 -7.66
C TRP A 130 -8.35 1.19 -6.86
N LEU A 131 -9.25 0.23 -6.85
CA LEU A 131 -9.06 -1.07 -6.21
C LEU A 131 -8.66 -2.11 -7.24
N VAL A 132 -7.49 -2.73 -7.05
CA VAL A 132 -7.13 -3.95 -7.80
C VAL A 132 -7.76 -5.14 -7.10
N TYR A 133 -8.76 -5.71 -7.75
CA TYR A 133 -9.64 -6.75 -7.21
C TYR A 133 -9.37 -8.11 -7.85
N VAL A 134 -9.45 -9.15 -7.05
CA VAL A 134 -9.56 -10.55 -7.47
C VAL A 134 -10.53 -11.28 -6.55
N ASN A 135 -11.17 -12.35 -7.04
CA ASN A 135 -11.97 -13.24 -6.23
C ASN A 135 -11.12 -13.89 -5.12
N ARG A 136 -11.73 -14.18 -3.98
CA ARG A 136 -11.06 -14.72 -2.80
C ARG A 136 -10.27 -16.00 -3.10
N ASP A 137 -10.85 -16.93 -3.85
CA ASP A 137 -10.19 -18.20 -4.18
C ASP A 137 -8.93 -17.98 -5.02
N VAL A 138 -9.01 -17.08 -6.02
CA VAL A 138 -7.86 -16.69 -6.86
C VAL A 138 -6.79 -15.99 -6.02
N GLN A 139 -7.19 -15.15 -5.06
CA GLN A 139 -6.29 -14.46 -4.15
C GLN A 139 -5.50 -15.44 -3.29
N VAL A 140 -6.20 -16.40 -2.67
CA VAL A 140 -5.58 -17.45 -1.82
C VAL A 140 -4.62 -18.28 -2.65
N GLU A 141 -5.04 -18.77 -3.82
CA GLU A 141 -4.20 -19.58 -4.71
C GLU A 141 -2.93 -18.84 -5.12
N ARG A 142 -3.05 -17.58 -5.57
CA ARG A 142 -1.91 -16.75 -5.97
C ARG A 142 -0.97 -16.51 -4.80
N PHE A 143 -1.50 -16.26 -3.60
CA PHE A 143 -0.68 -16.01 -2.42
C PHE A 143 0.07 -17.25 -1.97
N MET A 144 -0.61 -18.42 -1.91
CA MET A 144 0.02 -19.70 -1.62
C MET A 144 1.16 -20.00 -2.58
N LYS A 145 0.93 -19.82 -3.89
CA LYS A 145 1.92 -20.10 -4.94
C LYS A 145 3.12 -19.16 -4.91
N ARG A 146 2.89 -17.86 -4.64
CA ARG A 146 3.95 -16.85 -4.59
C ARG A 146 4.90 -17.05 -3.43
N ASP A 147 4.35 -17.36 -2.24
CA ASP A 147 5.09 -17.38 -0.97
C ASP A 147 5.30 -18.80 -0.42
N TYR A 148 4.90 -19.82 -1.19
CA TYR A 148 5.01 -21.26 -0.80
C TYR A 148 4.32 -21.58 0.53
N LEU A 149 3.11 -21.04 0.74
CA LEU A 149 2.36 -21.15 1.98
C LEU A 149 1.33 -22.29 1.93
N SER A 150 0.99 -22.85 3.10
CA SER A 150 -0.23 -23.64 3.22
C SER A 150 -1.47 -22.74 3.12
N LYS A 151 -2.63 -23.34 2.84
CA LYS A 151 -3.89 -22.61 2.73
C LYS A 151 -4.25 -21.90 4.03
N GLU A 152 -4.08 -22.57 5.17
CA GLU A 152 -4.38 -22.02 6.50
C GLU A 152 -3.54 -20.79 6.81
N VAL A 153 -2.24 -20.83 6.48
CA VAL A 153 -1.33 -19.69 6.68
C VAL A 153 -1.68 -18.55 5.76
N ALA A 154 -2.00 -18.84 4.50
CA ALA A 154 -2.43 -17.82 3.54
C ALA A 154 -3.73 -17.14 3.98
N GLU A 155 -4.74 -17.91 4.37
CA GLU A 155 -6.02 -17.38 4.86
C GLU A 155 -5.86 -16.54 6.13
N SER A 156 -5.05 -17.00 7.08
CA SER A 156 -4.75 -16.26 8.32
C SER A 156 -4.11 -14.90 8.02
N ARG A 157 -3.12 -14.85 7.12
CA ARG A 157 -2.48 -13.58 6.74
C ARG A 157 -3.43 -12.67 5.96
N LEU A 158 -4.27 -13.22 5.10
CA LEU A 158 -5.27 -12.43 4.38
C LEU A 158 -6.33 -11.84 5.32
N ALA A 159 -6.64 -12.50 6.43
CA ALA A 159 -7.57 -12.03 7.44
C ALA A 159 -7.06 -10.83 8.27
N THR A 160 -5.77 -10.48 8.16
CA THR A 160 -5.21 -9.28 8.82
C THR A 160 -5.55 -7.97 8.10
N GLN A 161 -6.10 -8.05 6.90
CA GLN A 161 -6.55 -6.90 6.11
C GLN A 161 -8.06 -7.00 5.87
N TRP A 162 -8.69 -5.88 5.57
CA TRP A 162 -10.07 -5.92 5.07
C TRP A 162 -10.15 -6.76 3.79
N SER A 163 -11.26 -7.46 3.65
CA SER A 163 -11.52 -8.23 2.43
C SER A 163 -11.61 -7.31 1.21
N LEU A 164 -11.28 -7.84 0.03
CA LEU A 164 -11.44 -7.08 -1.20
C LEU A 164 -12.91 -6.72 -1.48
N GLU A 165 -13.86 -7.50 -0.99
CA GLU A 165 -15.29 -7.21 -1.06
C GLU A 165 -15.70 -5.99 -0.22
N GLU A 166 -15.09 -5.81 0.96
CA GLU A 166 -15.31 -4.61 1.79
C GLU A 166 -14.72 -3.38 1.11
N LYS A 167 -13.48 -3.47 0.62
CA LYS A 167 -12.81 -2.38 -0.11
C LYS A 167 -13.54 -2.01 -1.39
N LYS A 168 -14.15 -2.98 -2.08
CA LYS A 168 -14.92 -2.80 -3.31
C LYS A 168 -16.11 -1.85 -3.13
N LYS A 169 -16.70 -1.81 -1.95
CA LYS A 169 -17.83 -0.92 -1.64
C LYS A 169 -17.42 0.55 -1.50
N LEU A 170 -16.14 0.81 -1.29
CA LEU A 170 -15.60 2.14 -0.99
C LEU A 170 -14.79 2.73 -2.16
N ALA A 171 -14.29 1.87 -3.05
CA ALA A 171 -13.46 2.30 -4.17
C ALA A 171 -14.27 3.01 -5.25
N SER A 172 -13.73 4.07 -5.84
CA SER A 172 -14.32 4.78 -6.98
C SER A 172 -14.32 3.92 -8.23
N HIS A 173 -13.23 3.17 -8.45
CA HIS A 173 -13.06 2.29 -9.60
C HIS A 173 -12.50 0.94 -9.20
N ILE A 174 -12.95 -0.09 -9.91
CA ILE A 174 -12.52 -1.48 -9.68
C ILE A 174 -11.79 -1.95 -10.92
N LEU A 175 -10.54 -2.36 -10.74
CA LEU A 175 -9.69 -2.99 -11.73
C LEU A 175 -9.73 -4.50 -11.50
N ASP A 176 -10.54 -5.20 -12.27
CA ASP A 176 -10.71 -6.66 -12.15
C ASP A 176 -9.48 -7.40 -12.71
N ASN A 177 -8.78 -8.10 -11.82
CA ASN A 177 -7.59 -8.90 -12.13
C ASN A 177 -7.85 -10.42 -12.03
N ASN A 178 -9.07 -10.88 -12.24
CA ASN A 178 -9.37 -12.31 -12.35
C ASN A 178 -8.89 -12.91 -13.68
N GLY A 179 -8.78 -12.08 -14.70
CA GLY A 179 -8.36 -12.48 -16.04
C GLY A 179 -6.86 -12.37 -16.31
N SER A 180 -6.51 -12.06 -17.56
CA SER A 180 -5.13 -11.87 -18.00
C SER A 180 -4.56 -10.51 -17.61
N ARG A 181 -3.20 -10.41 -17.63
CA ARG A 181 -2.51 -9.13 -17.44
C ARG A 181 -2.95 -8.08 -18.45
N ASP A 182 -3.14 -8.46 -19.72
CA ASP A 182 -3.51 -7.54 -20.80
C ASP A 182 -4.93 -6.96 -20.58
N GLN A 183 -5.84 -7.78 -20.06
CA GLN A 183 -7.17 -7.31 -19.69
C GLN A 183 -7.12 -6.30 -18.55
N LEU A 184 -6.27 -6.51 -17.56
CA LEU A 184 -6.06 -5.56 -16.45
C LEU A 184 -5.48 -4.24 -16.98
N VAL A 185 -4.44 -4.30 -17.82
CA VAL A 185 -3.82 -3.11 -18.43
C VAL A 185 -4.82 -2.35 -19.27
N THR A 186 -5.65 -3.03 -20.06
CA THR A 186 -6.71 -2.40 -20.87
C THR A 186 -7.70 -1.61 -19.99
N GLN A 187 -8.03 -2.11 -18.79
CA GLN A 187 -8.90 -1.38 -17.86
C GLN A 187 -8.20 -0.11 -17.33
N VAL A 188 -6.89 -0.19 -17.02
CA VAL A 188 -6.11 0.98 -16.58
C VAL A 188 -6.08 2.05 -17.67
N VAL A 189 -5.79 1.67 -18.92
CA VAL A 189 -5.78 2.59 -20.07
C VAL A 189 -7.12 3.29 -20.23
N LYS A 190 -8.22 2.54 -20.16
CA LYS A 190 -9.58 3.14 -20.24
C LYS A 190 -9.86 4.16 -19.14
N LEU A 191 -9.39 3.92 -17.91
CA LEU A 191 -9.56 4.89 -16.82
C LEU A 191 -8.70 6.14 -17.03
N LEU A 192 -7.51 6.00 -17.60
CA LEU A 192 -6.64 7.13 -17.94
C LEU A 192 -7.24 7.98 -19.06
N GLU A 193 -7.80 7.35 -20.10
CA GLU A 193 -8.44 8.02 -21.24
C GLU A 193 -9.81 8.61 -20.88
N GLY A 194 -10.58 7.94 -20.02
CA GLY A 194 -11.93 8.35 -19.61
C GLY A 194 -11.95 9.45 -18.55
N GLY A 195 -10.82 9.81 -17.96
CA GLY A 195 -10.70 10.93 -17.03
C GLY A 195 -11.02 12.30 -17.62
N ASP A 196 -11.09 12.41 -18.96
CA ASP A 196 -11.50 13.62 -19.68
C ASP A 196 -13.00 13.70 -20.00
N SER A 197 -13.79 12.64 -19.77
CA SER A 197 -15.17 12.56 -20.26
C SER A 197 -16.27 12.60 -19.20
N CYS A 198 -15.97 12.84 -17.91
CA CYS A 198 -16.99 13.01 -16.88
C CYS A 198 -16.97 14.43 -16.27
N ALA A 199 -16.96 15.43 -17.15
CA ALA A 199 -17.36 16.79 -16.81
C ALA A 199 -18.69 17.06 -17.54
N ARG A 200 -19.78 17.06 -16.78
CA ARG A 200 -21.09 17.63 -17.07
C ARG A 200 -22.03 16.84 -18.01
N ASP A 201 -23.02 16.26 -17.38
CA ASP A 201 -24.41 16.63 -17.68
C ASP A 201 -25.20 16.65 -16.36
#